data_18589200dc66610091af7af2e345cbcc
#
_entry.id   18589200dc66610091af7af2e345cbcc
#
_cell.length_a   1.000
_cell.length_b   1.000
_cell.length_c   1.000
_cell.angle_alpha   90.00
_cell.angle_beta   90.00
_cell.angle_gamma   90.00
#
_symmetry.space_group_name_H-M   'P 1'
#
loop_
_entity.id
_entity.type
_entity.pdbx_description
1 polymer ?
#
loop_
_entity_poly.entity_id
_entity_poly.type
_entity_poly.pdbx_seq_one_letter_code
_entity_poly.pdbx_strand_id
1 'polypeptide(L)'
;MSFEYKKKIKDKEVTFFETYTADRHYKWKQQGEASWIAVTDPERIILKKIPGVYAYRPAPVFHGLEHIREEIEYTLSRNSDVIAYNSAPLLKVTGELVGDEDKGEARRLFRLKNGGDIAYVSWTQAIEALKYHVDTLLKLFFMQAQMPDLSFENMKSLGNIGFDARQMILSDAHLKIGDESGAWIEFFERECNVIKEFLKMMNTSWADEIDNIEVEHVITPFIQN
;
A
#
# COMPACT_ATOMS: atom_id res chain seq x y z
N MET A 1 10.54 7.12 -25.11
CA MET A 1 9.86 6.29 -24.11
C MET A 1 10.01 4.84 -24.53
N SER A 2 10.44 3.98 -23.62
CA SER A 2 10.62 2.54 -23.91
C SER A 2 10.04 1.72 -22.77
N PHE A 3 9.48 0.57 -23.09
CA PHE A 3 8.94 -0.36 -22.11
C PHE A 3 9.02 -1.81 -22.61
N GLU A 4 9.11 -2.71 -21.66
CA GLU A 4 9.12 -4.15 -21.87
C GLU A 4 7.84 -4.74 -21.29
N TYR A 5 7.24 -5.70 -22.00
CA TYR A 5 6.07 -6.42 -21.52
C TYR A 5 6.03 -7.85 -22.04
N LYS A 6 5.32 -8.70 -21.34
CA LYS A 6 5.11 -10.09 -21.71
C LYS A 6 3.72 -10.31 -22.25
N LYS A 7 3.63 -11.07 -23.34
CA LYS A 7 2.36 -11.46 -23.97
C LYS A 7 2.32 -12.95 -24.23
N LYS A 8 1.23 -13.59 -23.84
CA LYS A 8 1.00 -15.01 -24.12
C LYS A 8 0.54 -15.19 -25.56
N ILE A 9 1.33 -15.93 -26.38
CA ILE A 9 1.01 -16.25 -27.77
C ILE A 9 1.06 -17.77 -27.91
N LYS A 10 -0.05 -18.40 -28.30
CA LYS A 10 -0.16 -19.87 -28.47
C LYS A 10 0.45 -20.64 -27.29
N ASP A 11 0.03 -20.29 -26.08
CA ASP A 11 0.48 -20.87 -24.79
C ASP A 11 1.97 -20.67 -24.43
N LYS A 12 2.72 -19.89 -25.21
CA LYS A 12 4.08 -19.49 -24.88
C LYS A 12 4.11 -18.00 -24.47
N GLU A 13 4.83 -17.72 -23.40
CA GLU A 13 5.09 -16.35 -22.98
C GLU A 13 6.22 -15.77 -23.83
N VAL A 14 5.96 -14.65 -24.50
CA VAL A 14 6.92 -13.96 -25.36
C VAL A 14 7.11 -12.54 -24.82
N THR A 15 8.36 -12.15 -24.61
CA THR A 15 8.71 -10.82 -24.18
C THR A 15 8.85 -9.89 -25.38
N PHE A 16 8.22 -8.73 -25.30
CA PHE A 16 8.30 -7.65 -26.29
C PHE A 16 8.96 -6.44 -25.67
N PHE A 17 9.70 -5.71 -26.49
CA PHE A 17 10.27 -4.43 -26.16
C PHE A 17 9.83 -3.41 -27.20
N GLU A 18 9.25 -2.30 -26.76
CA GLU A 18 8.78 -1.23 -27.65
C GLU A 18 9.44 0.09 -27.27
N THR A 19 9.83 0.85 -28.28
CA THR A 19 10.40 2.19 -28.13
C THR A 19 9.64 3.18 -29.00
N TYR A 20 9.15 4.23 -28.39
CA TYR A 20 8.53 5.38 -29.04
C TYR A 20 9.50 6.57 -29.02
N THR A 21 9.80 7.08 -30.18
CA THR A 21 10.49 8.37 -30.38
C THR A 21 9.46 9.42 -30.80
N ALA A 22 9.89 10.64 -31.11
CA ALA A 22 8.96 11.67 -31.60
C ALA A 22 8.39 11.37 -32.99
N ASP A 23 9.07 10.55 -33.79
CA ASP A 23 8.74 10.33 -35.20
C ASP A 23 8.59 8.84 -35.56
N ARG A 24 9.09 7.93 -34.74
CA ARG A 24 9.08 6.49 -35.04
C ARG A 24 8.74 5.61 -33.82
N HIS A 25 8.04 4.52 -34.11
CA HIS A 25 7.74 3.42 -33.22
C HIS A 25 8.56 2.18 -33.64
N TYR A 26 9.27 1.58 -32.70
CA TYR A 26 10.08 0.39 -32.87
C TYR A 26 9.52 -0.71 -31.98
N LYS A 27 9.44 -1.92 -32.53
CA LYS A 27 8.95 -3.10 -31.81
C LYS A 27 9.84 -4.28 -32.02
N TRP A 28 10.30 -4.87 -30.93
CA TRP A 28 11.12 -6.08 -30.92
C TRP A 28 10.46 -7.18 -30.10
N LYS A 29 10.78 -8.41 -30.42
CA LYS A 29 10.46 -9.57 -29.61
C LYS A 29 11.74 -10.28 -29.19
N GLN A 30 11.76 -10.83 -28.00
CA GLN A 30 12.87 -11.63 -27.51
C GLN A 30 12.92 -12.99 -28.20
N GLN A 31 14.10 -13.37 -28.66
CA GLN A 31 14.38 -14.70 -29.21
C GLN A 31 15.56 -15.30 -28.44
N GLY A 32 15.30 -16.31 -27.59
CA GLY A 32 16.31 -16.86 -26.70
C GLY A 32 16.58 -15.95 -25.52
N GLU A 33 17.74 -16.13 -24.84
CA GLU A 33 18.03 -15.40 -23.58
C GLU A 33 18.57 -13.97 -23.79
N ALA A 34 19.21 -13.68 -24.93
CA ALA A 34 19.91 -12.39 -25.09
C ALA A 34 19.70 -11.72 -26.46
N SER A 35 18.91 -12.28 -27.37
CA SER A 35 18.74 -11.69 -28.70
C SER A 35 17.34 -11.12 -28.91
N TRP A 36 17.28 -9.96 -29.60
CA TRP A 36 16.06 -9.27 -29.96
C TRP A 36 15.90 -9.24 -31.48
N ILE A 37 14.71 -9.54 -31.95
CA ILE A 37 14.38 -9.48 -33.38
C ILE A 37 13.30 -8.42 -33.57
N ALA A 38 13.47 -7.57 -34.58
CA ALA A 38 12.45 -6.63 -35.00
C ALA A 38 11.18 -7.39 -35.43
N VAL A 39 10.03 -6.98 -34.92
CA VAL A 39 8.73 -7.56 -35.28
C VAL A 39 8.21 -6.96 -36.58
N THR A 40 8.40 -5.65 -36.73
CA THR A 40 8.01 -4.85 -37.88
C THR A 40 9.10 -3.86 -38.21
N ASP A 41 9.10 -3.35 -39.44
CA ASP A 41 9.90 -2.17 -39.78
C ASP A 41 9.43 -0.96 -38.92
N PRO A 42 10.32 0.00 -38.63
CA PRO A 42 9.99 1.16 -37.82
C PRO A 42 8.81 1.94 -38.43
N GLU A 43 7.71 1.97 -37.70
CA GLU A 43 6.48 2.68 -38.11
C GLU A 43 6.63 4.17 -37.82
N ARG A 44 6.20 5.04 -38.78
CA ARG A 44 6.22 6.48 -38.59
C ARG A 44 5.08 6.91 -37.67
N ILE A 45 5.41 7.70 -36.64
CA ILE A 45 4.43 8.32 -35.78
C ILE A 45 3.99 9.63 -36.40
N ILE A 46 2.73 9.68 -36.86
CA ILE A 46 2.14 10.86 -37.51
C ILE A 46 1.97 12.02 -36.53
N LEU A 47 1.76 11.70 -35.25
CA LEU A 47 1.54 12.64 -34.17
C LEU A 47 2.73 13.59 -33.90
N LYS A 48 3.94 13.23 -34.37
CA LYS A 48 5.20 13.94 -34.08
C LYS A 48 5.52 14.17 -32.59
N LYS A 49 4.83 13.45 -31.73
CA LYS A 49 5.06 13.39 -30.26
C LYS A 49 5.00 11.94 -29.81
N ILE A 50 5.59 11.66 -28.69
CA ILE A 50 5.47 10.35 -28.04
C ILE A 50 4.02 10.19 -27.56
N PRO A 51 3.27 9.16 -28.04
CA PRO A 51 1.86 8.97 -27.74
C PRO A 51 1.63 8.35 -26.34
N GLY A 52 2.28 8.89 -25.34
CA GLY A 52 2.16 8.39 -23.98
C GLY A 52 2.79 9.33 -22.99
N VAL A 53 2.20 9.40 -21.81
CA VAL A 53 2.68 10.17 -20.67
C VAL A 53 2.87 9.20 -19.52
N TYR A 54 3.87 9.43 -18.72
CA TYR A 54 4.12 8.64 -17.51
C TYR A 54 4.29 9.57 -16.32
N ALA A 55 3.79 9.13 -15.18
CA ALA A 55 4.10 9.71 -13.89
C ALA A 55 5.10 8.80 -13.16
N TYR A 56 6.06 9.38 -12.50
CA TYR A 56 7.04 8.68 -11.71
C TYR A 56 7.08 9.24 -10.30
N ARG A 57 6.94 8.37 -9.32
CA ARG A 57 7.17 8.69 -7.92
C ARG A 57 8.49 8.06 -7.51
N PRO A 58 9.49 8.85 -7.05
CA PRO A 58 10.82 8.33 -6.73
C PRO A 58 10.83 7.39 -5.53
N ALA A 59 9.84 7.49 -4.65
CA ALA A 59 9.74 6.68 -3.43
C ALA A 59 8.29 6.28 -3.15
N PRO A 60 8.04 5.15 -2.46
CA PRO A 60 6.70 4.77 -2.02
C PRO A 60 6.14 5.76 -1.00
N VAL A 61 4.83 5.73 -0.78
CA VAL A 61 4.12 6.64 0.15
C VAL A 61 4.66 6.56 1.58
N PHE A 62 5.16 5.39 1.97
CA PHE A 62 5.70 5.09 3.30
C PHE A 62 7.23 5.22 3.38
N HIS A 63 7.86 5.89 2.41
CA HIS A 63 9.32 6.10 2.44
C HIS A 63 9.72 6.91 3.66
N GLY A 64 10.77 6.44 4.34
CA GLY A 64 11.21 7.01 5.62
C GLY A 64 10.48 6.46 6.84
N LEU A 65 9.46 5.60 6.65
CA LEU A 65 8.71 4.97 7.74
C LEU A 65 9.05 3.48 7.92
N GLU A 66 10.05 2.99 7.20
CA GLU A 66 10.44 1.58 7.16
C GLU A 66 10.76 1.05 8.57
N HIS A 67 11.47 1.85 9.37
CA HIS A 67 11.83 1.46 10.75
C HIS A 67 10.61 1.29 11.66
N ILE A 68 9.64 2.21 11.56
CA ILE A 68 8.42 2.10 12.39
C ILE A 68 7.59 0.89 11.95
N ARG A 69 7.49 0.64 10.64
CA ARG A 69 6.81 -0.54 10.09
C ARG A 69 7.47 -1.83 10.59
N GLU A 70 8.79 -1.93 10.50
CA GLU A 70 9.55 -3.09 10.96
C GLU A 70 9.38 -3.32 12.46
N GLU A 71 9.36 -2.26 13.26
CA GLU A 71 9.13 -2.37 14.72
C GLU A 71 7.70 -2.85 15.02
N ILE A 72 6.69 -2.37 14.29
CA ILE A 72 5.31 -2.87 14.42
C ILE A 72 5.25 -4.36 14.07
N GLU A 73 5.81 -4.76 12.94
CA GLU A 73 5.81 -6.15 12.46
C GLU A 73 6.54 -7.05 13.46
N TYR A 74 7.71 -6.63 13.97
CA TYR A 74 8.48 -7.35 14.96
C TYR A 74 7.70 -7.52 16.27
N THR A 75 7.14 -6.42 16.79
CA THR A 75 6.38 -6.42 18.04
C THR A 75 5.15 -7.34 17.95
N LEU A 76 4.40 -7.29 16.84
CA LEU A 76 3.24 -8.15 16.63
C LEU A 76 3.64 -9.63 16.48
N SER A 77 4.71 -9.91 15.75
CA SER A 77 5.21 -11.28 15.59
C SER A 77 5.62 -11.87 16.92
N ARG A 78 6.43 -11.15 17.71
CA ARG A 78 6.86 -11.58 19.05
C ARG A 78 5.69 -11.77 20.00
N ASN A 79 4.69 -10.90 19.92
CA ASN A 79 3.48 -11.05 20.72
C ASN A 79 2.71 -12.32 20.35
N SER A 80 2.61 -12.64 19.07
CA SER A 80 2.00 -13.89 18.59
C SER A 80 2.72 -15.12 19.15
N ASP A 81 4.06 -15.12 19.16
CA ASP A 81 4.86 -16.20 19.73
C ASP A 81 4.60 -16.34 21.24
N VAL A 82 4.54 -15.22 21.97
CA VAL A 82 4.26 -15.21 23.41
C VAL A 82 2.85 -15.74 23.70
N ILE A 83 1.85 -15.33 22.90
CA ILE A 83 0.49 -15.85 23.04
C ILE A 83 0.45 -17.34 22.75
N ALA A 84 1.09 -17.81 21.67
CA ALA A 84 1.14 -19.21 21.31
C ALA A 84 1.80 -20.05 22.42
N TYR A 85 2.91 -19.57 22.98
CA TYR A 85 3.61 -20.25 24.08
C TYR A 85 2.78 -20.30 25.36
N ASN A 86 2.05 -19.23 25.69
CA ASN A 86 1.26 -19.13 26.93
C ASN A 86 -0.21 -19.58 26.74
N SER A 87 -0.62 -20.00 25.55
CA SER A 87 -1.96 -20.51 25.30
C SER A 87 -2.25 -21.84 26.00
N ALA A 88 -1.20 -22.61 26.31
CA ALA A 88 -1.33 -23.81 27.14
C ALA A 88 -1.16 -23.42 28.63
N PRO A 89 -2.23 -23.53 29.44
CA PRO A 89 -2.13 -23.16 30.84
C PRO A 89 -1.14 -24.06 31.56
N LEU A 90 -0.16 -23.45 32.24
CA LEU A 90 0.77 -24.15 33.09
C LEU A 90 0.09 -24.49 34.44
N LEU A 91 0.08 -25.77 34.78
CA LEU A 91 -0.44 -26.22 36.04
C LEU A 91 0.72 -26.25 37.06
N LYS A 92 0.64 -25.38 38.07
CA LYS A 92 1.54 -25.41 39.20
C LYS A 92 0.98 -26.34 40.28
N VAL A 93 1.69 -27.40 40.57
CA VAL A 93 1.36 -28.31 41.66
C VAL A 93 2.35 -28.09 42.78
N THR A 94 1.84 -27.76 43.98
CA THR A 94 2.63 -27.62 45.19
C THR A 94 2.22 -28.75 46.14
N GLY A 95 3.18 -29.60 46.54
CA GLY A 95 2.92 -30.76 47.38
C GLY A 95 3.13 -32.10 46.65
N GLU A 96 2.88 -33.21 47.35
CA GLU A 96 3.07 -34.55 46.82
C GLU A 96 1.81 -35.03 46.09
N LEU A 97 1.99 -35.41 44.82
CA LEU A 97 0.91 -35.96 43.98
C LEU A 97 0.70 -37.42 44.38
N VAL A 98 -0.51 -37.75 44.84
CA VAL A 98 -0.85 -39.11 45.33
C VAL A 98 -1.48 -39.96 44.24
N GLY A 99 -2.06 -39.35 43.21
CA GLY A 99 -2.64 -40.05 42.06
C GLY A 99 -3.11 -39.10 40.98
N ASP A 100 -3.14 -39.62 39.76
CA ASP A 100 -3.67 -39.00 38.56
C ASP A 100 -4.79 -39.93 38.03
N GLU A 101 -6.02 -39.49 38.00
CA GLU A 101 -7.12 -40.23 37.41
C GLU A 101 -7.55 -39.56 36.13
N ASP A 102 -7.40 -40.26 35.02
CA ASP A 102 -7.90 -39.80 33.71
C ASP A 102 -9.45 -40.06 33.62
N LYS A 103 -10.23 -39.02 33.64
CA LYS A 103 -11.67 -39.06 33.45
C LYS A 103 -12.12 -38.62 32.04
N GLY A 104 -11.53 -39.24 31.01
CA GLY A 104 -11.86 -38.95 29.63
C GLY A 104 -11.07 -37.74 29.04
N GLU A 105 -11.18 -37.48 27.75
CA GLU A 105 -10.35 -36.60 26.95
C GLU A 105 -10.21 -35.14 27.44
N ALA A 106 -11.01 -34.70 28.42
CA ALA A 106 -11.06 -33.29 28.84
C ALA A 106 -10.84 -33.04 30.35
N ARG A 107 -10.72 -34.06 31.19
CA ARG A 107 -10.62 -33.82 32.64
C ARG A 107 -9.65 -34.76 33.31
N ARG A 108 -8.53 -34.16 33.80
CA ARG A 108 -7.59 -34.84 34.72
C ARG A 108 -7.88 -34.43 36.16
N LEU A 109 -8.02 -35.42 37.05
CA LEU A 109 -8.22 -35.22 38.47
C LEU A 109 -6.89 -35.53 39.18
N PHE A 110 -6.35 -34.53 39.85
CA PHE A 110 -5.11 -34.66 40.63
C PHE A 110 -5.49 -34.82 42.11
N ARG A 111 -4.92 -35.84 42.77
CA ARG A 111 -5.08 -36.01 44.21
C ARG A 111 -3.76 -35.59 44.89
N LEU A 112 -3.85 -34.64 45.82
CA LEU A 112 -2.76 -34.12 46.59
C LEU A 112 -2.81 -34.63 48.05
N LYS A 113 -1.66 -34.76 48.66
CA LYS A 113 -1.58 -34.94 50.15
C LYS A 113 -2.08 -33.65 50.83
N ASN A 114 -2.52 -33.82 52.11
CA ASN A 114 -2.99 -32.70 52.92
C ASN A 114 -1.97 -31.52 52.89
N GLY A 115 -2.45 -30.36 52.55
CA GLY A 115 -1.66 -29.13 52.39
C GLY A 115 -1.11 -28.87 50.99
N GLY A 116 -1.41 -29.74 50.01
CA GLY A 116 -1.06 -29.49 48.62
C GLY A 116 -2.03 -28.49 47.97
N ASP A 117 -1.54 -27.71 47.02
CA ASP A 117 -2.29 -26.73 46.22
C ASP A 117 -2.04 -26.90 44.74
N ILE A 118 -3.07 -26.68 43.96
CA ILE A 118 -3.00 -26.64 42.48
C ILE A 118 -3.51 -25.32 42.01
N ALA A 119 -2.68 -24.58 41.30
CA ALA A 119 -3.04 -23.32 40.69
C ALA A 119 -2.68 -23.32 39.22
N TYR A 120 -3.55 -22.74 38.37
CA TYR A 120 -3.15 -22.38 37.05
C TYR A 120 -2.30 -21.13 37.10
N VAL A 121 -1.11 -21.20 36.54
CA VAL A 121 -0.27 -20.00 36.32
C VAL A 121 -0.74 -19.36 35.04
N SER A 122 -1.60 -18.38 35.18
CA SER A 122 -1.97 -17.53 34.03
C SER A 122 -0.94 -16.41 33.85
N TRP A 123 -0.60 -16.16 32.61
CA TRP A 123 0.26 -15.04 32.28
C TRP A 123 -0.57 -13.74 32.36
N THR A 124 -0.32 -12.93 33.36
CA THR A 124 -1.02 -11.64 33.55
C THR A 124 -0.20 -10.44 33.11
N GLN A 125 0.98 -10.68 32.51
CA GLN A 125 1.93 -9.62 32.24
C GLN A 125 1.61 -8.82 30.99
N ALA A 126 1.65 -7.50 31.18
CA ALA A 126 1.97 -6.45 30.18
C ALA A 126 1.11 -6.37 28.92
N ILE A 127 -0.09 -6.96 28.87
CA ILE A 127 -1.01 -6.80 27.72
C ILE A 127 -1.31 -5.32 27.47
N GLU A 128 -1.51 -4.55 28.52
CA GLU A 128 -1.77 -3.12 28.41
C GLU A 128 -0.53 -2.34 27.95
N ALA A 129 0.65 -2.69 28.45
CA ALA A 129 1.89 -2.06 28.01
C ALA A 129 2.18 -2.36 26.53
N LEU A 130 1.95 -3.60 26.09
CA LEU A 130 2.08 -3.98 24.71
C LEU A 130 1.07 -3.25 23.81
N LYS A 131 -0.20 -3.22 24.23
CA LYS A 131 -1.24 -2.46 23.53
C LYS A 131 -0.87 -1.00 23.39
N TYR A 132 -0.46 -0.36 24.50
CA TYR A 132 -0.01 1.02 24.49
C TYR A 132 1.18 1.24 23.53
N HIS A 133 2.14 0.32 23.51
CA HIS A 133 3.30 0.39 22.62
C HIS A 133 2.88 0.32 21.15
N VAL A 134 2.07 -0.68 20.77
CA VAL A 134 1.56 -0.84 19.39
C VAL A 134 0.71 0.35 18.99
N ASP A 135 -0.20 0.81 19.85
CA ASP A 135 -1.04 1.98 19.57
C ASP A 135 -0.19 3.25 19.38
N THR A 136 0.90 3.39 20.13
CA THR A 136 1.84 4.51 19.98
C THR A 136 2.59 4.43 18.66
N LEU A 137 3.10 3.26 18.28
CA LEU A 137 3.78 3.06 16.99
C LEU A 137 2.85 3.32 15.81
N LEU A 138 1.60 2.86 15.87
CA LEU A 138 0.60 3.13 14.83
C LEU A 138 0.31 4.63 14.72
N LYS A 139 0.13 5.33 15.83
CA LYS A 139 -0.07 6.79 15.84
C LYS A 139 1.12 7.53 15.23
N LEU A 140 2.34 7.14 15.59
CA LEU A 140 3.56 7.72 15.01
C LEU A 140 3.65 7.44 13.51
N PHE A 141 3.29 6.23 13.08
CA PHE A 141 3.27 5.86 11.67
C PHE A 141 2.30 6.74 10.87
N PHE A 142 1.05 6.87 11.31
CA PHE A 142 0.06 7.71 10.62
C PHE A 142 0.44 9.19 10.65
N MET A 143 0.95 9.69 11.77
CA MET A 143 1.39 11.08 11.90
C MET A 143 2.56 11.39 10.94
N GLN A 144 3.57 10.54 10.88
CA GLN A 144 4.72 10.77 9.99
C GLN A 144 4.36 10.50 8.52
N ALA A 145 3.41 9.60 8.24
CA ALA A 145 2.86 9.39 6.91
C ALA A 145 2.03 10.58 6.41
N GLN A 146 1.68 11.52 7.31
CA GLN A 146 0.71 12.59 7.03
C GLN A 146 -0.62 12.05 6.52
N MET A 147 -1.06 10.94 7.10
CA MET A 147 -2.32 10.29 6.75
C MET A 147 -3.19 10.14 7.98
N PRO A 148 -4.47 10.48 7.90
CA PRO A 148 -5.40 10.25 9.00
C PRO A 148 -5.64 8.75 9.18
N ASP A 149 -5.77 8.31 10.43
CA ASP A 149 -6.24 6.96 10.72
C ASP A 149 -7.75 6.86 10.46
N LEU A 150 -8.11 6.34 9.30
CA LEU A 150 -9.49 6.11 8.87
C LEU A 150 -10.01 4.72 9.25
N SER A 151 -9.50 4.13 10.32
CA SER A 151 -10.07 2.89 10.86
C SER A 151 -11.56 3.06 11.21
N PHE A 152 -12.32 1.97 11.10
CA PHE A 152 -13.79 2.02 11.31
C PHE A 152 -14.16 2.60 12.68
N GLU A 153 -13.38 2.32 13.72
CA GLU A 153 -13.62 2.84 15.07
C GLU A 153 -13.40 4.36 15.15
N ASN A 154 -12.33 4.85 14.51
CA ASN A 154 -12.07 6.30 14.45
C ASN A 154 -13.10 6.99 13.55
N MET A 155 -13.47 6.41 12.42
CA MET A 155 -14.53 6.94 11.56
C MET A 155 -15.88 7.03 12.27
N LYS A 156 -16.23 6.07 13.13
CA LYS A 156 -17.46 6.07 13.90
C LYS A 156 -17.51 7.25 14.88
N SER A 157 -16.39 7.62 15.47
CA SER A 157 -16.27 8.83 16.31
C SER A 157 -16.39 10.12 15.50
N LEU A 158 -15.96 10.13 14.23
CA LEU A 158 -16.02 11.26 13.31
C LEU A 158 -17.44 11.53 12.78
N GLY A 159 -18.35 10.57 12.84
CA GLY A 159 -19.72 10.70 12.33
C GLY A 159 -20.52 11.85 12.97
N ASN A 160 -20.18 12.23 14.18
CA ASN A 160 -20.85 13.29 14.96
C ASN A 160 -20.08 14.62 14.98
N ILE A 161 -18.99 14.74 14.21
CA ILE A 161 -18.13 15.93 14.21
C ILE A 161 -18.55 16.86 13.07
N GLY A 162 -18.59 18.17 13.35
CA GLY A 162 -18.90 19.20 12.36
C GLY A 162 -17.87 19.24 11.22
N PHE A 163 -18.24 19.90 10.13
CA PHE A 163 -17.42 19.98 8.91
C PHE A 163 -16.01 20.54 9.19
N ASP A 164 -15.90 21.64 9.94
CA ASP A 164 -14.62 22.28 10.24
C ASP A 164 -13.66 21.35 11.00
N ALA A 165 -14.20 20.58 11.94
CA ALA A 165 -13.40 19.62 12.69
C ALA A 165 -12.91 18.46 11.81
N ARG A 166 -13.71 18.01 10.82
CA ARG A 166 -13.27 17.03 9.81
C ARG A 166 -12.15 17.58 8.94
N GLN A 167 -12.24 18.83 8.52
CA GLN A 167 -11.16 19.48 7.76
C GLN A 167 -9.87 19.55 8.58
N MET A 168 -9.95 19.87 9.87
CA MET A 168 -8.77 19.90 10.76
C MET A 168 -8.10 18.53 10.88
N ILE A 169 -8.87 17.44 10.98
CA ILE A 169 -8.34 16.08 11.06
C ILE A 169 -7.64 15.67 9.75
N LEU A 170 -8.10 16.22 8.62
CA LEU A 170 -7.56 15.92 7.30
C LEU A 170 -6.51 16.93 6.83
N SER A 171 -6.17 17.91 7.66
CA SER A 171 -5.24 18.98 7.30
C SER A 171 -3.89 18.46 6.83
N ASP A 172 -3.32 17.47 7.53
CA ASP A 172 -2.02 16.88 7.15
C ASP A 172 -2.08 16.18 5.79
N ALA A 173 -3.19 15.45 5.51
CA ALA A 173 -3.40 14.84 4.21
C ALA A 173 -3.58 15.90 3.11
N HIS A 174 -4.24 17.00 3.40
CA HIS A 174 -4.38 18.13 2.45
C HIS A 174 -3.03 18.79 2.17
N LEU A 175 -2.17 18.97 3.18
CA LEU A 175 -0.81 19.49 2.98
C LEU A 175 0.00 18.54 2.09
N LYS A 176 -0.06 17.25 2.33
CA LYS A 176 0.61 16.24 1.50
C LYS A 176 0.12 16.25 0.05
N ILE A 177 -1.19 16.39 -0.18
CA ILE A 177 -1.76 16.54 -1.52
C ILE A 177 -1.22 17.81 -2.18
N GLY A 178 -1.12 18.92 -1.42
CA GLY A 178 -0.54 20.19 -1.89
C GLY A 178 0.90 20.02 -2.34
N ASP A 179 1.73 19.37 -1.55
CA ASP A 179 3.15 19.13 -1.85
C ASP A 179 3.35 18.25 -3.08
N GLU A 180 2.48 17.25 -3.26
CA GLU A 180 2.55 16.33 -4.41
C GLU A 180 1.83 16.87 -5.67
N SER A 181 1.01 17.90 -5.53
CA SER A 181 0.15 18.41 -6.61
C SER A 181 0.93 18.86 -7.86
N GLY A 182 2.12 19.46 -7.67
CA GLY A 182 2.96 19.93 -8.77
C GLY A 182 3.32 18.84 -9.77
N ALA A 183 3.67 17.64 -9.29
CA ALA A 183 4.01 16.51 -10.15
C ALA A 183 2.78 16.00 -10.94
N TRP A 184 1.60 16.04 -10.35
CA TRP A 184 0.35 15.65 -11.01
C TRP A 184 -0.11 16.67 -12.02
N ILE A 185 0.02 17.97 -11.72
CA ILE A 185 -0.28 19.05 -12.67
C ILE A 185 0.61 18.91 -13.91
N GLU A 186 1.92 18.72 -13.72
CA GLU A 186 2.85 18.49 -14.84
C GLU A 186 2.47 17.26 -15.68
N PHE A 187 2.04 16.17 -15.03
CA PHE A 187 1.55 14.98 -15.73
C PHE A 187 0.32 15.31 -16.60
N PHE A 188 -0.70 15.97 -16.03
CA PHE A 188 -1.93 16.33 -16.76
C PHE A 188 -1.65 17.33 -17.88
N GLU A 189 -0.77 18.29 -17.70
CA GLU A 189 -0.33 19.19 -18.77
C GLU A 189 0.27 18.43 -19.95
N ARG A 190 1.14 17.46 -19.68
CA ARG A 190 1.73 16.59 -20.70
C ARG A 190 0.66 15.75 -21.41
N GLU A 191 -0.30 15.21 -20.67
CA GLU A 191 -1.42 14.45 -21.21
C GLU A 191 -2.27 15.31 -22.12
N CYS A 192 -2.68 16.51 -21.67
CA CYS A 192 -3.44 17.46 -22.48
C CYS A 192 -2.69 17.86 -23.75
N ASN A 193 -1.37 18.05 -23.69
CA ASN A 193 -0.57 18.35 -24.86
C ASN A 193 -0.57 17.22 -25.89
N VAL A 194 -0.56 15.95 -25.46
CA VAL A 194 -0.68 14.79 -26.34
C VAL A 194 -2.09 14.74 -26.95
N ILE A 195 -3.13 14.95 -26.15
CA ILE A 195 -4.52 14.98 -26.61
C ILE A 195 -4.74 16.08 -27.64
N LYS A 196 -4.20 17.28 -27.41
CA LYS A 196 -4.28 18.40 -28.37
C LYS A 196 -3.72 18.00 -29.74
N GLU A 197 -2.57 17.34 -29.78
CA GLU A 197 -1.98 16.89 -31.06
C GLU A 197 -2.82 15.80 -31.74
N PHE A 198 -3.43 14.89 -30.99
CA PHE A 198 -4.38 13.94 -31.55
C PHE A 198 -5.60 14.62 -32.18
N LEU A 199 -6.17 15.62 -31.50
CA LEU A 199 -7.31 16.37 -32.01
C LEU A 199 -6.97 17.15 -33.29
N LYS A 200 -5.78 17.78 -33.37
CA LYS A 200 -5.30 18.43 -34.59
C LYS A 200 -5.10 17.45 -35.74
N MET A 201 -4.67 16.23 -35.44
CA MET A 201 -4.52 15.19 -36.45
C MET A 201 -5.89 14.71 -36.98
N MET A 202 -6.89 14.62 -36.09
CA MET A 202 -8.25 14.21 -36.49
C MET A 202 -8.94 15.26 -37.33
N ASN A 203 -8.73 16.53 -37.02
CA ASN A 203 -9.32 17.65 -37.79
C ASN A 203 -8.35 18.83 -37.82
N THR A 204 -7.73 19.01 -38.98
CA THR A 204 -6.72 20.07 -39.18
C THR A 204 -7.32 21.48 -39.16
N SER A 205 -8.65 21.63 -39.40
CA SER A 205 -9.30 22.94 -39.31
C SER A 205 -9.42 23.50 -37.91
N TRP A 206 -9.28 22.65 -36.91
CA TRP A 206 -9.30 23.04 -35.47
C TRP A 206 -7.93 23.42 -34.90
N ALA A 207 -6.86 23.36 -35.71
CA ALA A 207 -5.50 23.50 -35.19
C ALA A 207 -5.30 24.81 -34.43
N ASP A 208 -5.73 25.94 -34.99
CA ASP A 208 -5.55 27.25 -34.35
C ASP A 208 -6.41 27.40 -33.09
N GLU A 209 -7.63 26.86 -33.11
CA GLU A 209 -8.53 26.90 -31.95
C GLU A 209 -7.95 26.03 -30.80
N ILE A 210 -7.44 24.81 -31.11
CA ILE A 210 -6.86 23.89 -30.14
C ILE A 210 -5.60 24.49 -29.51
N ASP A 211 -4.77 25.20 -30.27
CA ASP A 211 -3.56 25.83 -29.71
C ASP A 211 -3.90 26.94 -28.73
N ASN A 212 -5.02 27.64 -28.93
CA ASN A 212 -5.50 28.71 -28.06
C ASN A 212 -6.27 28.20 -26.82
N ILE A 213 -6.56 26.91 -26.71
CA ILE A 213 -7.20 26.35 -25.50
C ILE A 213 -6.21 26.33 -24.34
N GLU A 214 -6.51 27.07 -23.29
CA GLU A 214 -5.85 26.95 -22.00
C GLU A 214 -6.62 25.96 -21.12
N VAL A 215 -5.92 25.02 -20.50
CA VAL A 215 -6.50 24.02 -19.60
C VAL A 215 -5.89 24.24 -18.22
N GLU A 216 -6.72 24.63 -17.27
CA GLU A 216 -6.35 24.73 -15.87
C GLU A 216 -6.62 23.39 -15.17
N HIS A 217 -5.60 22.85 -14.52
CA HIS A 217 -5.71 21.62 -13.74
C HIS A 217 -5.87 21.95 -12.27
N VAL A 218 -7.05 21.67 -11.72
CA VAL A 218 -7.35 21.89 -10.31
C VAL A 218 -7.43 20.55 -9.60
N ILE A 219 -6.52 20.31 -8.67
CA ILE A 219 -6.56 19.16 -7.79
C ILE A 219 -7.42 19.50 -6.58
N THR A 220 -8.57 18.86 -6.48
CA THR A 220 -9.52 19.12 -5.41
C THR A 220 -9.37 18.07 -4.33
N PRO A 221 -9.15 18.46 -3.05
CA PRO A 221 -9.17 17.52 -1.94
C PRO A 221 -10.52 16.81 -1.85
N PHE A 222 -10.53 15.57 -1.36
CA PHE A 222 -11.72 14.69 -1.32
C PHE A 222 -12.85 15.14 -0.39
N ILE A 223 -12.68 16.23 0.36
CA ILE A 223 -13.78 16.87 1.12
C ILE A 223 -13.99 18.26 0.57
N GLN A 224 -15.08 18.41 -0.15
CA GLN A 224 -15.64 19.69 -0.55
C GLN A 224 -16.94 19.95 0.21
N ASN A 225 -17.28 21.25 0.37
CA ASN A 225 -18.57 21.70 0.88
C ASN A 225 -19.73 21.24 0.02
#